data_8c300c9dc4dc75963922461c53cff0c4
#
_entry.id   8c300c9dc4dc75963922461c53cff0c4
#
_cell.length_a   1.000
_cell.length_b   1.000
_cell.length_c   1.000
_cell.angle_alpha   90.00
_cell.angle_beta   90.00
_cell.angle_gamma   90.00
#
_symmetry.space_group_name_H-M   'P 1'
#
loop_
_entity.id
_entity.type
_entity.pdbx_description
1 polymer ?
#
loop_
_entity_poly.entity_id
_entity_poly.type
_entity_poly.pdbx_seq_one_letter_code
_entity_poly.pdbx_strand_id
1 'polypeptide(L)'
;MKLIKNIDVYAPEHLGKKDVLIIGDKIAKIEDAGSMPEIPFLTAEDVIDGTEKILTPGFIDCHVHVLGGGGEGGFANRTPEATVEGLTKFGVTTVVGCLGTDGIGRDM
;
A
#
# COMPACT_ATOMS: atom_id res chain seq x y z
N MET A 1 11.73 -3.28 -13.02
CA MET A 1 12.01 -1.84 -12.95
C MET A 1 10.75 -1.07 -13.30
N LYS A 2 10.41 -0.07 -12.52
CA LYS A 2 9.27 0.81 -12.80
C LYS A 2 9.68 2.26 -12.57
N LEU A 3 9.21 3.15 -13.43
CA LEU A 3 9.39 4.60 -13.28
C LEU A 3 8.02 5.27 -13.17
N ILE A 4 7.77 5.91 -12.03
CA ILE A 4 6.55 6.69 -11.83
C ILE A 4 6.90 8.14 -12.15
N LYS A 5 6.21 8.75 -13.10
CA LYS A 5 6.52 10.11 -13.55
C LYS A 5 5.51 11.13 -13.05
N ASN A 6 6.03 12.27 -12.62
CA ASN A 6 5.25 13.44 -12.29
C ASN A 6 4.19 13.20 -11.21
N ILE A 7 4.55 12.44 -10.20
CA ILE A 7 3.65 12.14 -9.07
C ILE A 7 3.93 13.09 -7.91
N ASP A 8 2.89 13.50 -7.22
CA ASP A 8 2.99 14.38 -6.06
C ASP A 8 3.32 13.54 -4.82
N VAL A 9 4.50 13.75 -4.24
CA VAL A 9 5.06 12.88 -3.20
C VAL A 9 4.91 13.51 -1.82
N TYR A 10 4.43 12.71 -0.87
CA TYR A 10 4.41 13.02 0.57
C TYR A 10 5.20 11.92 1.30
N ALA A 11 6.22 12.30 2.11
CA ALA A 11 7.09 11.31 2.76
C ALA A 11 7.61 11.74 4.16
N PRO A 12 6.77 12.00 5.16
CA PRO A 12 5.37 12.41 5.17
C PRO A 12 5.14 13.84 4.70
N GLU A 13 6.17 14.68 4.71
CA GLU A 13 6.07 16.08 4.26
C GLU A 13 5.85 16.13 2.75
N HIS A 14 5.21 17.19 2.32
CA HIS A 14 4.97 17.41 0.89
C HIS A 14 6.28 17.73 0.16
N LEU A 15 6.74 16.83 -0.66
CA LEU A 15 7.97 16.99 -1.45
C LEU A 15 7.73 17.60 -2.83
N GLY A 16 6.48 17.60 -3.30
CA GLY A 16 6.12 18.11 -4.62
C GLY A 16 6.16 17.04 -5.71
N LYS A 17 6.11 17.49 -6.95
CA LYS A 17 6.10 16.62 -8.13
C LYS A 17 7.47 15.99 -8.34
N LYS A 18 7.51 14.68 -8.38
CA LYS A 18 8.75 13.90 -8.51
C LYS A 18 8.61 12.79 -9.53
N ASP A 19 9.74 12.35 -10.04
CA ASP A 19 9.87 11.08 -10.75
C ASP A 19 10.50 10.08 -9.78
N VAL A 20 9.95 8.89 -9.69
CA VAL A 20 10.37 7.85 -8.74
C VAL A 20 10.72 6.58 -9.49
N LEU A 21 11.98 6.14 -9.36
CA LEU A 21 12.45 4.90 -9.95
C LEU A 21 12.42 3.78 -8.92
N ILE A 22 11.75 2.70 -9.27
CA ILE A 22 11.65 1.50 -8.45
C ILE A 22 12.38 0.36 -9.15
N ILE A 23 13.30 -0.27 -8.44
CA ILE A 23 14.03 -1.45 -8.92
C ILE A 23 13.79 -2.59 -7.92
N GLY A 24 13.14 -3.65 -8.39
CA GLY A 24 12.75 -4.73 -7.51
C GLY A 24 11.79 -4.25 -6.43
N ASP A 25 12.17 -4.42 -5.18
CA ASP A 25 11.40 -4.00 -4.00
C ASP A 25 11.93 -2.71 -3.36
N LYS A 26 12.77 -1.96 -4.08
CA LYS A 26 13.44 -0.76 -3.54
C LYS A 26 13.12 0.47 -4.37
N ILE A 27 13.00 1.60 -3.67
CA ILE A 27 13.03 2.92 -4.32
C ILE A 27 14.49 3.24 -4.60
N ALA A 28 14.85 3.23 -5.87
CA ALA A 28 16.24 3.41 -6.27
C ALA A 28 16.62 4.89 -6.38
N LYS A 29 15.68 5.74 -6.81
CA LYS A 29 15.98 7.16 -7.01
C LYS A 29 14.69 7.99 -7.01
N ILE A 30 14.79 9.19 -6.45
CA ILE A 30 13.72 10.20 -6.49
C ILE A 30 14.37 11.50 -6.97
N GLU A 31 13.83 12.05 -8.05
CA GLU A 31 14.30 13.31 -8.63
C GLU A 31 13.12 14.24 -8.86
N ASP A 32 13.40 15.53 -9.02
CA ASP A 32 12.35 16.46 -9.42
C ASP A 32 11.75 16.03 -10.76
N ALA A 33 10.47 16.25 -10.93
CA ALA A 33 9.76 15.86 -12.15
C ALA A 33 10.43 16.47 -13.38
N GLY A 34 10.76 15.60 -14.36
CA GLY A 34 11.47 15.99 -15.56
C GLY A 34 13.00 16.04 -15.46
N SER A 35 13.56 15.81 -14.27
CA SER A 35 15.01 15.86 -14.03
C SER A 35 15.68 14.48 -14.01
N MET A 36 14.88 13.40 -14.09
CA MET A 36 15.43 12.05 -14.06
C MET A 36 16.28 11.80 -15.31
N PRO A 37 17.53 11.35 -15.15
CA PRO A 37 18.34 10.98 -16.31
C PRO A 37 17.68 9.87 -17.12
N GLU A 38 18.04 9.79 -18.40
CA GLU A 38 17.57 8.69 -19.23
C GLU A 38 18.00 7.34 -18.64
N ILE A 39 17.06 6.40 -18.58
CA ILE A 39 17.30 5.10 -17.97
C ILE A 39 17.35 4.04 -19.07
N PRO A 40 18.52 3.39 -19.27
CA PRO A 40 18.65 2.33 -20.25
C PRO A 40 17.70 1.16 -19.96
N PHE A 41 17.23 0.52 -21.02
CA PHE A 41 16.37 -0.66 -20.94
C PHE A 41 14.98 -0.45 -20.34
N LEU A 42 14.62 0.80 -20.03
CA LEU A 42 13.27 1.11 -19.58
C LEU A 42 12.32 1.07 -20.80
N THR A 43 11.23 0.31 -20.67
CA THR A 43 10.23 0.23 -21.73
C THR A 43 9.01 1.10 -21.39
N ALA A 44 8.17 1.35 -22.38
CA ALA A 44 6.94 2.12 -22.15
C ALA A 44 6.01 1.47 -21.12
N GLU A 45 6.01 0.14 -21.04
CA GLU A 45 5.22 -0.60 -20.06
C GLU A 45 5.70 -0.40 -18.62
N ASP A 46 6.97 -0.03 -18.46
CA ASP A 46 7.58 0.22 -17.15
C ASP A 46 7.30 1.63 -16.62
N VAL A 47 6.71 2.50 -17.43
CA VAL A 47 6.45 3.88 -17.07
C VAL A 47 5.01 4.02 -16.60
N ILE A 48 4.85 4.59 -15.42
CA ILE A 48 3.54 4.89 -14.83
C ILE A 48 3.36 6.40 -14.82
N ASP A 49 2.29 6.89 -15.41
CA ASP A 49 1.94 8.31 -15.34
C ASP A 49 1.31 8.62 -13.99
N GLY A 50 2.02 9.40 -13.18
CA GLY A 50 1.57 9.82 -11.87
C GLY A 50 0.86 11.17 -11.84
N THR A 51 0.60 11.77 -13.01
CA THR A 51 -0.07 13.07 -13.09
C THR A 51 -1.41 13.05 -12.35
N GLU A 52 -1.63 14.05 -11.49
CA GLU A 52 -2.82 14.16 -10.63
C GLU A 52 -2.96 13.03 -9.60
N LYS A 53 -1.91 12.27 -9.39
CA LYS A 53 -1.86 11.23 -8.35
C LYS A 53 -0.92 11.63 -7.23
N ILE A 54 -1.11 10.98 -6.09
CA ILE A 54 -0.31 11.20 -4.88
C ILE A 54 0.42 9.91 -4.57
N LEU A 55 1.69 10.03 -4.20
CA LEU A 55 2.47 8.92 -3.67
C LEU A 55 2.76 9.17 -2.19
N THR A 56 2.41 8.21 -1.36
CA THR A 56 2.70 8.24 0.07
C THR A 56 3.37 6.93 0.48
N PRO A 57 4.04 6.89 1.64
CA PRO A 57 4.37 5.61 2.25
C PRO A 57 3.11 4.77 2.43
N GLY A 58 3.28 3.45 2.41
CA GLY A 58 2.16 2.55 2.66
C GLY A 58 1.51 2.83 4.01
N PHE A 59 0.20 2.73 4.09
CA PHE A 59 -0.54 3.04 5.30
C PHE A 59 -0.35 1.94 6.34
N ILE A 60 -0.31 2.36 7.61
CA ILE A 60 -0.26 1.45 8.75
C ILE A 60 -1.64 1.46 9.40
N ASP A 61 -2.28 0.30 9.43
CA ASP A 61 -3.54 0.15 10.16
C ASP A 61 -3.22 -0.43 11.54
N CYS A 62 -3.48 0.34 12.57
CA CYS A 62 -3.10 0.03 13.94
C CYS A 62 -4.07 -0.94 14.63
N HIS A 63 -5.16 -1.31 14.01
CA HIS A 63 -6.15 -2.19 14.65
C HIS A 63 -6.87 -3.04 13.59
N VAL A 64 -6.34 -4.23 13.34
CA VAL A 64 -6.92 -5.15 12.36
C VAL A 64 -7.14 -6.51 13.02
N HIS A 65 -8.38 -7.00 12.93
CA HIS A 65 -8.70 -8.36 13.34
C HIS A 65 -8.35 -9.31 12.19
N VAL A 66 -7.07 -9.67 12.09
CA VAL A 66 -6.53 -10.39 10.95
C VAL A 66 -7.20 -11.75 10.77
N LEU A 67 -7.52 -12.41 11.88
CA LEU A 67 -8.20 -13.71 11.88
C LEU A 67 -9.73 -13.56 11.79
N GLY A 68 -10.21 -12.33 11.65
CA GLY A 68 -11.63 -12.07 11.75
C GLY A 68 -12.12 -12.11 13.18
N GLY A 69 -13.39 -12.29 13.38
CA GLY A 69 -13.96 -12.36 14.72
C GLY A 69 -15.45 -12.11 14.72
N GLY A 70 -15.99 -11.90 15.92
CA GLY A 70 -17.42 -11.71 16.10
C GLY A 70 -18.13 -13.05 16.20
N GLY A 71 -19.35 -13.11 15.69
CA GLY A 71 -20.14 -14.33 15.72
C GLY A 71 -20.96 -14.52 16.98
N GLU A 72 -21.01 -13.54 17.88
CA GLU A 72 -21.83 -13.59 19.09
C GLU A 72 -23.32 -13.70 18.75
N GLY A 73 -23.73 -13.16 17.61
CA GLY A 73 -25.09 -13.28 17.09
C GLY A 73 -25.27 -14.40 16.07
N GLY A 74 -24.28 -15.29 15.91
CA GLY A 74 -24.29 -16.39 14.95
C GLY A 74 -23.30 -16.17 13.80
N PHE A 75 -23.19 -17.14 12.90
CA PHE A 75 -22.26 -17.10 11.78
C PHE A 75 -22.43 -15.89 10.87
N ALA A 76 -23.67 -15.41 10.72
CA ALA A 76 -23.93 -14.27 9.84
C ALA A 76 -23.28 -12.97 10.33
N ASN A 77 -22.96 -12.86 11.62
CA ASN A 77 -22.35 -11.69 12.23
C ASN A 77 -20.84 -11.82 12.38
N ARG A 78 -20.26 -12.87 11.83
CA ARG A 78 -18.83 -13.09 11.91
C ARG A 78 -18.11 -12.37 10.79
N THR A 79 -17.06 -11.60 11.14
CA THR A 79 -16.18 -10.95 10.20
C THR A 79 -15.18 -11.99 9.66
N PRO A 80 -15.00 -12.12 8.34
CA PRO A 80 -14.03 -13.05 7.79
C PRO A 80 -12.59 -12.61 8.07
N GLU A 81 -11.67 -13.51 7.83
CA GLU A 81 -10.24 -13.24 7.93
C GLU A 81 -9.84 -12.17 6.90
N ALA A 82 -8.87 -11.33 7.29
CA ALA A 82 -8.31 -10.33 6.37
C ALA A 82 -7.45 -11.01 5.31
N THR A 83 -7.48 -10.45 4.11
CA THR A 83 -6.62 -10.92 3.01
C THR A 83 -5.61 -9.86 2.62
N VAL A 84 -4.50 -10.29 2.03
CA VAL A 84 -3.47 -9.36 1.52
C VAL A 84 -4.07 -8.44 0.47
N GLU A 85 -4.86 -8.99 -0.46
CA GLU A 85 -5.51 -8.19 -1.51
C GLU A 85 -6.47 -7.16 -0.93
N GLY A 86 -7.24 -7.54 0.08
CA GLY A 86 -8.18 -6.63 0.74
C GLY A 86 -7.50 -5.48 1.45
N LEU A 87 -6.32 -5.70 2.02
CA LEU A 87 -5.54 -4.67 2.68
C LEU A 87 -4.80 -3.79 1.68
N THR A 88 -4.06 -4.39 0.76
CA THR A 88 -3.23 -3.63 -0.19
C THR A 88 -4.04 -2.85 -1.20
N LYS A 89 -5.23 -3.29 -1.54
CA LYS A 89 -6.15 -2.58 -2.42
C LYS A 89 -6.40 -1.14 -1.97
N PHE A 90 -6.38 -0.88 -0.68
CA PHE A 90 -6.59 0.44 -0.09
C PHE A 90 -5.30 1.09 0.41
N GLY A 91 -4.14 0.57 0.01
CA GLY A 91 -2.85 1.14 0.33
C GLY A 91 -2.28 0.76 1.69
N VAL A 92 -2.90 -0.19 2.39
CA VAL A 92 -2.40 -0.66 3.68
C VAL A 92 -1.27 -1.67 3.44
N THR A 93 -0.09 -1.38 3.97
CA THR A 93 1.11 -2.22 3.82
C THR A 93 1.61 -2.80 5.14
N THR A 94 1.12 -2.28 6.26
CA THR A 94 1.50 -2.74 7.60
C THR A 94 0.26 -2.76 8.47
N VAL A 95 0.09 -3.84 9.22
CA VAL A 95 -1.04 -3.96 10.14
C VAL A 95 -0.54 -4.31 11.54
N VAL A 96 -1.24 -3.82 12.55
CA VAL A 96 -1.12 -4.32 13.91
C VAL A 96 -2.30 -5.25 14.14
N GLY A 97 -2.01 -6.55 14.17
CA GLY A 97 -3.04 -7.57 14.36
C GLY A 97 -3.56 -7.57 15.79
N CYS A 98 -4.86 -7.55 15.93
CA CYS A 98 -5.53 -7.65 17.22
C CYS A 98 -6.43 -8.87 17.22
N LEU A 99 -6.53 -9.54 18.37
CA LEU A 99 -7.49 -10.61 18.51
C LEU A 99 -8.89 -10.01 18.66
N GLY A 100 -9.80 -10.49 17.84
CA GLY A 100 -11.20 -10.15 17.97
C GLY A 100 -11.91 -11.14 18.87
N THR A 101 -13.17 -10.84 19.21
CA THR A 101 -14.04 -11.82 19.86
C THR A 101 -14.35 -12.95 18.88
N ASP A 102 -14.59 -14.16 19.41
CA ASP A 102 -15.02 -15.28 18.60
C ASP A 102 -16.06 -16.09 19.37
N GLY A 103 -17.32 -15.91 19.00
CA GLY A 103 -18.44 -16.64 19.60
C GLY A 103 -18.68 -18.02 19.01
N ILE A 104 -17.87 -18.45 18.03
CA ILE A 104 -18.17 -19.67 17.26
C ILE A 104 -17.25 -20.83 17.62
N GLY A 105 -16.01 -20.60 17.99
CA GLY A 105 -15.13 -21.72 18.33
C GLY A 105 -13.66 -21.52 18.06
N ARG A 106 -13.22 -20.30 17.90
CA ARG A 106 -11.82 -19.98 17.80
C ARG A 106 -11.28 -19.63 19.18
N ASP A 107 -10.15 -20.20 19.55
CA ASP A 107 -9.48 -19.81 20.78
C ASP A 107 -8.85 -18.42 20.63
N MET A 108 -9.00 -17.66 21.66
CA MET A 108 -8.50 -16.30 21.69
C MET A 108 -7.16 -16.24 22.41
#